data_b9e486e9f417f2d53237f49c06785af9
#
_entry.id   b9e486e9f417f2d53237f49c06785af9
#
_cell.length_a   1.000
_cell.length_b   1.000
_cell.length_c   1.000
_cell.angle_alpha   90.00
_cell.angle_beta   90.00
_cell.angle_gamma   90.00
#
_symmetry.space_group_name_H-M   'P 1'
#
loop_
_entity.id
_entity.type
_entity.pdbx_description
1 polymer ?
#
loop_
_entity_poly.entity_id
_entity_poly.type
_entity_poly.pdbx_seq_one_letter_code
_entity_poly.pdbx_strand_id
1 'polypeptide(L)'
;MPRAGSRRQGGRLDSPSDGCQTSLWRPNERPEVQLALPKSIVLIGTLDTKGEELLFVKRLVEGHGHRTLVVDTGVLGQPLFAADVDRDTVARSGGAELGELRAAGERGRALMAMMEGAAKVVLQLRAEGRLDAVLGLGGGSGTAVAAGAMRALPFGVPKLLVSTRGSADVSPYVGGKDIAVLHSVTDIMGLNPILRRVLANAAGAICGMAEVEGEGERRRPTVAITAFGVTTPAAERSRDLLVARGYEVLVFHANGTGGRAMEDLLEQGLVDGVLDLTTTELADELCGGTQSAGPRRLEAAARLGVPQVVVPGALDMVNFFRPEAVPERYVGRQFYRHSPSAVLMRTTAAENAVLGRWLGEKVGASRGPAVLLLPLRGISAYDHQGEPFYDPQADEALFGAVRAAAGPALVEERDLHINDPAFAEAAVELLLCLLDAAGVTREVSSGN
;
A
#
# COMPACT_ATOMS: atom_id res chain seq x y z
N MET A 1 -69.28 31.78 9.53
CA MET A 1 -70.44 31.09 10.13
C MET A 1 -70.91 29.97 9.23
N PRO A 2 -71.39 28.82 9.74
CA PRO A 2 -71.09 28.15 11.02
C PRO A 2 -70.68 26.65 10.91
N ARG A 3 -70.10 26.10 12.01
CA ARG A 3 -70.35 24.79 12.70
C ARG A 3 -70.41 23.50 11.86
N ALA A 4 -69.80 22.40 12.26
CA ALA A 4 -69.78 21.57 13.49
C ALA A 4 -68.78 20.47 13.24
N GLY A 5 -67.94 19.94 14.06
CA GLY A 5 -68.22 19.21 15.30
C GLY A 5 -68.39 17.70 15.04
N SER A 6 -67.34 16.87 15.16
CA SER A 6 -67.55 15.48 15.59
C SER A 6 -66.26 14.90 16.24
N ARG A 7 -66.41 14.52 17.50
CA ARG A 7 -65.50 13.65 18.28
C ARG A 7 -65.52 12.26 17.69
N ARG A 8 -64.36 11.63 17.59
CA ARG A 8 -64.20 10.16 17.73
C ARG A 8 -62.86 9.90 18.46
N GLN A 9 -63.01 9.49 19.65
CA GLN A 9 -62.66 8.23 20.32
C GLN A 9 -61.24 7.71 20.05
N GLY A 10 -60.49 7.63 21.18
CA GLY A 10 -59.17 7.08 21.32
C GLY A 10 -59.11 5.59 21.00
N GLY A 11 -58.09 5.24 20.27
CA GLY A 11 -57.56 3.88 20.18
C GLY A 11 -56.19 3.89 20.80
N ARG A 12 -56.04 3.22 21.94
CA ARG A 12 -54.76 2.84 22.48
C ARG A 12 -54.06 1.91 21.46
N LEU A 13 -52.90 2.32 20.98
CA LEU A 13 -51.99 1.43 20.32
C LEU A 13 -50.93 0.98 21.34
N ASP A 14 -50.90 -0.31 21.54
CA ASP A 14 -49.93 -1.01 22.41
C ASP A 14 -48.50 -0.72 21.94
N SER A 15 -47.65 -0.43 22.91
CA SER A 15 -46.20 -0.30 22.76
C SER A 15 -45.57 -1.69 22.46
N PRO A 16 -44.67 -1.83 21.45
CA PRO A 16 -43.78 -2.95 21.42
C PRO A 16 -42.66 -2.73 22.42
N SER A 17 -42.44 -3.74 23.21
CA SER A 17 -41.40 -3.91 24.22
C SER A 17 -40.00 -3.93 23.62
N ASP A 18 -39.14 -3.20 24.28
CA ASP A 18 -37.73 -3.51 24.68
C ASP A 18 -36.87 -4.34 23.74
N GLY A 19 -35.73 -3.75 23.33
CA GLY A 19 -34.57 -4.51 22.90
C GLY A 19 -33.53 -3.80 22.03
N CYS A 20 -33.47 -2.49 22.01
CA CYS A 20 -32.33 -1.81 21.39
C CYS A 20 -31.70 -0.85 22.41
N GLN A 21 -30.76 -1.34 23.21
CA GLN A 21 -29.87 -0.48 23.98
C GLN A 21 -28.90 0.20 23.02
N THR A 22 -29.32 1.32 22.42
CA THR A 22 -28.40 2.29 21.90
C THR A 22 -27.58 2.81 23.07
N SER A 23 -26.31 2.49 23.10
CA SER A 23 -25.34 3.14 23.99
C SER A 23 -25.29 4.64 23.61
N LEU A 24 -26.14 5.41 24.27
CA LEU A 24 -26.13 6.86 24.17
C LEU A 24 -24.76 7.35 24.69
N TRP A 25 -23.99 7.96 23.78
CA TRP A 25 -22.82 8.76 24.09
C TRP A 25 -23.13 9.68 25.27
N ARG A 26 -22.44 9.49 26.41
CA ARG A 26 -22.58 10.31 27.60
C ARG A 26 -21.53 11.42 27.58
N PRO A 27 -21.90 12.71 27.40
CA PRO A 27 -20.92 13.80 27.22
C PRO A 27 -20.12 14.19 28.46
N ASN A 28 -20.28 13.56 29.61
CA ASN A 28 -19.69 14.01 30.87
C ASN A 28 -18.78 13.03 31.61
N GLU A 29 -18.53 11.86 31.05
CA GLU A 29 -17.44 11.03 31.55
C GLU A 29 -16.20 11.31 30.70
N ARG A 30 -15.38 12.28 31.11
CA ARG A 30 -13.99 12.31 30.63
C ARG A 30 -13.37 11.02 31.12
N PRO A 31 -12.92 10.11 30.23
CA PRO A 31 -12.13 8.99 30.68
C PRO A 31 -10.97 9.58 31.50
N GLU A 32 -10.68 9.02 32.68
CA GLU A 32 -9.43 9.32 33.37
C GLU A 32 -8.33 9.23 32.33
N VAL A 33 -7.62 10.32 32.11
CA VAL A 33 -6.48 10.37 31.19
C VAL A 33 -5.44 9.44 31.81
N GLN A 34 -5.51 8.18 31.43
CA GLN A 34 -4.46 7.23 31.71
C GLN A 34 -3.24 7.81 31.01
N LEU A 35 -2.29 8.33 31.79
CA LEU A 35 -1.06 8.92 31.25
C LEU A 35 -0.40 7.82 30.39
N ALA A 36 -0.52 7.98 29.08
CA ALA A 36 0.09 7.06 28.14
C ALA A 36 1.59 7.01 28.42
N LEU A 37 2.18 5.81 28.34
CA LEU A 37 3.63 5.67 28.55
C LEU A 37 4.37 6.54 27.53
N PRO A 38 5.45 7.25 27.95
CA PRO A 38 6.22 8.10 27.05
C PRO A 38 6.69 7.33 25.81
N LYS A 39 6.24 7.76 24.64
CA LYS A 39 6.66 7.20 23.35
C LYS A 39 7.92 7.87 22.85
N SER A 40 8.72 7.16 22.05
CA SER A 40 9.95 7.66 21.43
C SER A 40 9.66 8.10 20.00
N ILE A 41 9.65 9.41 19.74
CA ILE A 41 9.35 10.00 18.42
C ILE A 41 10.67 10.45 17.78
N VAL A 42 10.98 9.84 16.64
CA VAL A 42 12.16 10.20 15.84
C VAL A 42 11.86 11.42 14.98
N LEU A 43 12.71 12.44 15.07
CA LEU A 43 12.63 13.67 14.27
C LEU A 43 13.74 13.66 13.22
N ILE A 44 13.39 13.73 11.94
CA ILE A 44 14.33 13.69 10.80
C ILE A 44 14.35 15.05 10.10
N GLY A 45 15.53 15.63 9.93
CA GLY A 45 15.72 16.83 9.13
C GLY A 45 17.16 17.33 9.12
N THR A 46 17.39 18.47 8.46
CA THR A 46 18.70 19.06 8.25
C THR A 46 18.96 20.15 9.30
N LEU A 47 19.77 19.86 10.34
CA LEU A 47 20.01 20.78 11.45
C LEU A 47 20.80 22.03 11.06
N ASP A 48 21.50 21.99 9.93
CA ASP A 48 22.23 23.12 9.37
C ASP A 48 21.32 24.18 8.70
N THR A 49 20.12 23.78 8.26
CA THR A 49 19.22 24.67 7.53
C THR A 49 17.81 24.76 8.12
N LYS A 50 17.40 23.78 8.94
CA LYS A 50 16.07 23.65 9.54
C LYS A 50 16.15 23.39 11.05
N GLY A 51 17.28 23.76 11.67
CA GLY A 51 17.51 23.50 13.08
C GLY A 51 16.53 24.20 14.00
N GLU A 52 16.11 25.44 13.69
CA GLU A 52 15.15 26.19 14.50
C GLU A 52 13.77 25.52 14.49
N GLU A 53 13.32 25.10 13.31
CA GLU A 53 12.03 24.45 13.12
C GLU A 53 12.00 23.07 13.80
N LEU A 54 13.08 22.28 13.65
CA LEU A 54 13.21 21.00 14.35
C LEU A 54 13.25 21.17 15.86
N LEU A 55 13.99 22.15 16.36
CA LEU A 55 14.04 22.46 17.79
C LEU A 55 12.67 22.88 18.35
N PHE A 56 11.90 23.62 17.55
CA PHE A 56 10.54 24.02 17.90
C PHE A 56 9.62 22.79 18.02
N VAL A 57 9.64 21.89 17.02
CA VAL A 57 8.86 20.63 17.04
C VAL A 57 9.30 19.75 18.21
N LYS A 58 10.63 19.60 18.42
CA LYS A 58 11.19 18.83 19.54
C LYS A 58 10.60 19.28 20.89
N ARG A 59 10.63 20.58 21.17
CA ARG A 59 10.09 21.14 22.43
C ARG A 59 8.59 20.88 22.58
N LEU A 60 7.82 20.93 21.50
CA LEU A 60 6.39 20.65 21.56
C LEU A 60 6.12 19.17 21.86
N VAL A 61 6.80 18.27 21.18
CA VAL A 61 6.67 16.82 21.42
C VAL A 61 7.06 16.46 22.85
N GLU A 62 8.15 17.02 23.35
CA GLU A 62 8.59 16.82 24.73
C GLU A 62 7.62 17.44 25.74
N GLY A 63 7.01 18.58 25.37
CA GLY A 63 5.95 19.22 26.15
C GLY A 63 4.66 18.39 26.25
N HIS A 64 4.42 17.46 25.29
CA HIS A 64 3.35 16.47 25.37
C HIS A 64 3.74 15.22 26.20
N GLY A 65 4.94 15.16 26.76
CA GLY A 65 5.39 14.06 27.63
C GLY A 65 6.07 12.92 26.91
N HIS A 66 6.36 13.04 25.61
CA HIS A 66 7.10 12.03 24.84
C HIS A 66 8.60 12.31 24.80
N ARG A 67 9.37 11.31 24.39
CA ARG A 67 10.81 11.42 24.15
C ARG A 67 11.06 11.72 22.69
N THR A 68 12.09 12.50 22.39
CA THR A 68 12.53 12.75 21.03
C THR A 68 13.92 12.20 20.77
N LEU A 69 14.13 11.68 19.56
CA LEU A 69 15.46 11.34 19.03
C LEU A 69 15.63 12.07 17.70
N VAL A 70 16.61 12.93 17.61
CA VAL A 70 16.88 13.74 16.43
C VAL A 70 17.93 13.07 15.54
N VAL A 71 17.57 12.86 14.27
CA VAL A 71 18.47 12.35 13.23
C VAL A 71 18.81 13.51 12.29
N ASP A 72 20.06 13.95 12.29
CA ASP A 72 20.55 15.02 11.42
C ASP A 72 20.93 14.47 10.04
N THR A 73 20.27 14.97 9.02
CA THR A 73 20.51 14.64 7.61
C THR A 73 21.13 15.78 6.81
N GLY A 74 21.66 16.81 7.50
CA GLY A 74 22.34 17.93 6.90
C GLY A 74 23.72 17.54 6.35
N VAL A 75 24.17 18.20 5.29
CA VAL A 75 25.46 17.91 4.65
C VAL A 75 26.43 19.10 4.73
N LEU A 76 25.94 20.32 4.55
CA LEU A 76 26.79 21.47 4.23
C LEU A 76 27.20 22.28 5.45
N GLY A 77 26.24 22.94 6.11
CA GLY A 77 26.48 23.90 7.21
C GLY A 77 26.85 23.26 8.55
N GLN A 78 26.85 24.05 9.62
CA GLN A 78 26.98 23.54 10.98
C GLN A 78 25.59 23.27 11.56
N PRO A 79 25.38 22.17 12.32
CA PRO A 79 24.10 21.92 12.99
C PRO A 79 23.85 22.98 14.07
N LEU A 80 22.62 23.42 14.21
CA LEU A 80 22.23 24.39 15.22
C LEU A 80 22.37 23.86 16.65
N PHE A 81 22.16 22.56 16.82
CA PHE A 81 22.30 21.85 18.09
C PHE A 81 22.78 20.41 17.84
N ALA A 82 23.21 19.71 18.89
CA ALA A 82 23.67 18.33 18.80
C ALA A 82 22.47 17.38 18.52
N ALA A 83 22.59 16.56 17.49
CA ALA A 83 21.65 15.49 17.19
C ALA A 83 21.92 14.24 18.04
N ASP A 84 20.92 13.40 18.26
CA ASP A 84 21.09 12.08 18.89
C ASP A 84 21.75 11.09 17.94
N VAL A 85 21.49 11.23 16.64
CA VAL A 85 22.23 10.56 15.56
C VAL A 85 22.75 11.64 14.63
N ASP A 86 24.07 11.82 14.63
CA ASP A 86 24.72 12.85 13.84
C ASP A 86 24.78 12.47 12.35
N ARG A 87 24.99 13.47 11.52
CA ARG A 87 25.05 13.34 10.05
C ARG A 87 26.23 12.51 9.54
N ASP A 88 27.34 12.45 10.30
CA ASP A 88 28.47 11.59 9.96
C ASP A 88 28.09 10.11 10.10
N THR A 89 27.34 9.79 11.16
CA THR A 89 26.78 8.45 11.38
C THR A 89 25.75 8.10 10.29
N VAL A 90 24.89 9.06 9.90
CA VAL A 90 23.93 8.85 8.80
C VAL A 90 24.67 8.62 7.48
N ALA A 91 25.68 9.44 7.14
CA ALA A 91 26.45 9.27 5.91
C ALA A 91 27.16 7.91 5.87
N ARG A 92 27.86 7.52 6.95
CA ARG A 92 28.51 6.19 7.04
C ARG A 92 27.52 5.03 6.90
N SER A 93 26.35 5.14 7.52
CA SER A 93 25.28 4.15 7.36
C SER A 93 24.81 4.03 5.90
N GLY A 94 24.85 5.13 5.14
CA GLY A 94 24.59 5.18 3.71
C GLY A 94 25.77 4.77 2.82
N GLY A 95 26.87 4.31 3.40
CA GLY A 95 28.06 3.85 2.67
C GLY A 95 28.96 4.97 2.14
N ALA A 96 28.93 6.16 2.76
CA ALA A 96 29.77 7.29 2.35
C ALA A 96 30.34 8.05 3.56
N GLU A 97 31.49 8.70 3.36
CA GLU A 97 32.03 9.64 4.34
C GLU A 97 31.49 11.06 4.06
N LEU A 98 31.03 11.76 5.10
CA LEU A 98 30.45 13.08 4.95
C LEU A 98 31.43 14.08 4.31
N GLY A 99 32.73 13.97 4.65
CA GLY A 99 33.78 14.79 4.07
C GLY A 99 33.92 14.60 2.55
N GLU A 100 33.80 13.36 2.06
CA GLU A 100 33.82 13.04 0.63
C GLU A 100 32.58 13.59 -0.09
N LEU A 101 31.39 13.47 0.52
CA LEU A 101 30.14 14.02 -0.04
C LEU A 101 30.22 15.54 -0.21
N ARG A 102 30.85 16.23 0.75
CA ARG A 102 31.09 17.68 0.67
C ARG A 102 32.11 18.04 -0.41
N ALA A 103 33.20 17.30 -0.45
CA ALA A 103 34.30 17.56 -1.41
C ALA A 103 33.85 17.32 -2.86
N ALA A 104 33.03 16.30 -3.09
CA ALA A 104 32.50 15.98 -4.42
C ALA A 104 31.52 17.06 -4.95
N GLY A 105 30.79 17.75 -4.07
CA GLY A 105 29.81 18.77 -4.46
C GLY A 105 28.60 18.23 -5.24
N GLU A 106 28.49 16.91 -5.37
CA GLU A 106 27.43 16.23 -6.13
C GLU A 106 26.17 16.05 -5.27
N ARG A 107 25.21 16.96 -5.45
CA ARG A 107 23.96 16.97 -4.67
C ARG A 107 23.19 15.67 -4.75
N GLY A 108 23.11 15.02 -5.91
CA GLY A 108 22.41 13.74 -6.11
C GLY A 108 23.03 12.61 -5.29
N ARG A 109 24.36 12.48 -5.34
CA ARG A 109 25.10 11.47 -4.57
C ARG A 109 24.93 11.66 -3.06
N ALA A 110 25.04 12.90 -2.59
CA ALA A 110 24.82 13.23 -1.18
C ALA A 110 23.39 12.89 -0.74
N LEU A 111 22.39 13.26 -1.56
CA LEU A 111 20.98 12.95 -1.27
C LEU A 111 20.73 11.45 -1.15
N MET A 112 21.26 10.65 -2.06
CA MET A 112 21.09 9.19 -2.04
C MET A 112 21.78 8.57 -0.82
N ALA A 113 23.01 8.95 -0.51
CA ALA A 113 23.72 8.44 0.66
C ALA A 113 22.99 8.78 1.97
N MET A 114 22.55 10.04 2.14
CA MET A 114 21.83 10.46 3.34
C MET A 114 20.46 9.78 3.45
N MET A 115 19.75 9.55 2.35
CA MET A 115 18.47 8.84 2.32
C MET A 115 18.64 7.38 2.72
N GLU A 116 19.61 6.68 2.14
CA GLU A 116 19.90 5.29 2.47
C GLU A 116 20.39 5.15 3.92
N GLY A 117 21.25 6.05 4.38
CA GLY A 117 21.73 6.09 5.76
C GLY A 117 20.60 6.33 6.76
N ALA A 118 19.74 7.31 6.51
CA ALA A 118 18.59 7.58 7.36
C ALA A 118 17.62 6.38 7.42
N ALA A 119 17.42 5.68 6.31
CA ALA A 119 16.61 4.47 6.27
C ALA A 119 17.18 3.36 7.18
N LYS A 120 18.50 3.11 7.11
CA LYS A 120 19.16 2.13 7.98
C LYS A 120 19.11 2.54 9.46
N VAL A 121 19.31 3.82 9.75
CA VAL A 121 19.23 4.36 11.12
C VAL A 121 17.85 4.16 11.73
N VAL A 122 16.76 4.50 11.02
CA VAL A 122 15.41 4.33 11.58
C VAL A 122 15.03 2.86 11.78
N LEU A 123 15.48 1.96 10.89
CA LEU A 123 15.29 0.53 11.06
C LEU A 123 16.05 -0.01 12.30
N GLN A 124 17.28 0.46 12.53
CA GLN A 124 18.04 0.10 13.71
C GLN A 124 17.37 0.61 14.98
N LEU A 125 16.95 1.90 15.02
CA LEU A 125 16.25 2.46 16.17
C LEU A 125 14.94 1.70 16.45
N ARG A 126 14.23 1.26 15.41
CA ARG A 126 13.03 0.43 15.56
C ARG A 126 13.34 -0.93 16.16
N ALA A 127 14.37 -1.59 15.66
CA ALA A 127 14.81 -2.91 16.18
C ALA A 127 15.28 -2.84 17.64
N GLU A 128 15.85 -1.70 18.06
CA GLU A 128 16.24 -1.42 19.44
C GLU A 128 15.07 -1.02 20.36
N GLY A 129 13.83 -0.93 19.84
CA GLY A 129 12.67 -0.45 20.60
C GLY A 129 12.72 1.04 20.95
N ARG A 130 13.47 1.85 20.20
CA ARG A 130 13.70 3.28 20.39
C ARG A 130 12.97 4.15 19.37
N LEU A 131 12.05 3.58 18.58
CA LEU A 131 11.24 4.31 17.62
C LEU A 131 9.80 3.80 17.70
N ASP A 132 8.89 4.64 18.20
CA ASP A 132 7.44 4.41 18.20
C ASP A 132 6.75 5.17 17.06
N ALA A 133 7.27 6.34 16.68
CA ALA A 133 6.75 7.17 15.60
C ALA A 133 7.88 7.98 14.95
N VAL A 134 7.63 8.51 13.74
CA VAL A 134 8.60 9.35 13.03
C VAL A 134 7.94 10.60 12.45
N LEU A 135 8.56 11.75 12.66
CA LEU A 135 8.21 13.00 12.01
C LEU A 135 9.41 13.51 11.23
N GLY A 136 9.22 13.76 9.93
CA GLY A 136 10.20 14.41 9.08
C GLY A 136 9.74 15.78 8.62
N LEU A 137 10.68 16.71 8.42
CA LEU A 137 10.35 17.99 7.83
C LEU A 137 11.41 18.43 6.81
N GLY A 138 10.94 19.11 5.77
CA GLY A 138 11.87 19.63 4.77
C GLY A 138 11.24 20.25 3.52
N GLY A 139 12.11 20.91 2.76
CA GLY A 139 11.89 21.27 1.35
C GLY A 139 12.12 20.03 0.46
N GLY A 140 12.35 20.21 -0.84
CA GLY A 140 12.43 19.09 -1.78
C GLY A 140 13.40 17.97 -1.38
N SER A 141 14.66 18.30 -1.04
CA SER A 141 15.68 17.29 -0.66
C SER A 141 15.40 16.70 0.72
N GLY A 142 15.05 17.52 1.72
CA GLY A 142 14.73 17.06 3.07
C GLY A 142 13.49 16.15 3.05
N THR A 143 12.47 16.49 2.26
CA THR A 143 11.31 15.63 2.00
C THR A 143 11.71 14.26 1.46
N ALA A 144 12.60 14.23 0.46
CA ALA A 144 13.05 12.97 -0.15
C ALA A 144 13.79 12.09 0.85
N VAL A 145 14.69 12.65 1.66
CA VAL A 145 15.43 11.89 2.68
C VAL A 145 14.50 11.35 3.77
N ALA A 146 13.65 12.22 4.33
CA ALA A 146 12.73 11.82 5.39
C ALA A 146 11.72 10.76 4.88
N ALA A 147 11.16 10.96 3.70
CA ALA A 147 10.26 9.99 3.07
C ALA A 147 10.96 8.66 2.77
N GLY A 148 12.21 8.69 2.32
CA GLY A 148 13.04 7.49 2.11
C GLY A 148 13.21 6.68 3.38
N ALA A 149 13.52 7.35 4.50
CA ALA A 149 13.60 6.72 5.81
C ALA A 149 12.24 6.16 6.27
N MET A 150 11.16 6.91 6.09
CA MET A 150 9.82 6.47 6.44
C MET A 150 9.35 5.27 5.64
N ARG A 151 9.68 5.19 4.35
CA ARG A 151 9.33 4.04 3.50
C ARG A 151 10.01 2.74 3.94
N ALA A 152 11.16 2.81 4.60
CA ALA A 152 11.83 1.63 5.13
C ALA A 152 11.12 1.03 6.36
N LEU A 153 10.36 1.83 7.09
CA LEU A 153 9.65 1.39 8.29
C LEU A 153 8.44 0.50 7.94
N PRO A 154 8.10 -0.44 8.83
CA PRO A 154 6.92 -1.29 8.68
C PRO A 154 5.62 -0.49 8.59
N PHE A 155 4.58 -1.11 8.00
CA PHE A 155 3.20 -0.63 8.08
C PHE A 155 2.76 -0.49 9.56
N GLY A 156 1.90 0.49 9.85
CA GLY A 156 1.37 0.74 11.19
C GLY A 156 2.28 1.57 12.10
N VAL A 157 3.58 1.73 11.81
CA VAL A 157 4.41 2.70 12.52
C VAL A 157 3.95 4.11 12.12
N PRO A 158 3.52 4.98 13.05
CA PRO A 158 3.10 6.35 12.75
C PRO A 158 4.18 7.16 12.03
N LYS A 159 3.85 7.71 10.85
CA LYS A 159 4.75 8.44 9.97
C LYS A 159 4.10 9.75 9.53
N LEU A 160 4.70 10.88 9.86
CA LEU A 160 4.22 12.20 9.48
C LEU A 160 5.32 13.02 8.81
N LEU A 161 5.06 13.47 7.60
CA LEU A 161 5.98 14.28 6.80
C LEU A 161 5.44 15.71 6.64
N VAL A 162 6.14 16.71 7.18
CA VAL A 162 5.84 18.12 6.91
C VAL A 162 6.68 18.58 5.72
N SER A 163 6.04 19.00 4.63
CA SER A 163 6.72 19.25 3.37
C SER A 163 6.21 20.49 2.64
N THR A 164 7.14 21.25 2.06
CA THR A 164 6.81 22.31 1.09
C THR A 164 6.22 21.73 -0.20
N ARG A 165 6.37 20.42 -0.43
CA ARG A 165 5.84 19.67 -1.58
C ARG A 165 4.46 19.08 -1.33
N GLY A 166 3.91 19.27 -0.13
CA GLY A 166 2.65 18.64 0.29
C GLY A 166 1.40 19.02 -0.52
N SER A 167 1.47 20.07 -1.33
CA SER A 167 0.41 20.49 -2.27
C SER A 167 0.60 20.00 -3.71
N ALA A 168 1.71 19.31 -3.99
CA ALA A 168 2.01 18.73 -5.31
C ALA A 168 1.76 17.22 -5.31
N ASP A 169 2.11 16.54 -6.40
CA ASP A 169 2.12 15.08 -6.42
C ASP A 169 3.14 14.53 -5.41
N VAL A 170 2.62 13.87 -4.38
CA VAL A 170 3.41 13.26 -3.30
C VAL A 170 3.72 11.78 -3.54
N SER A 171 3.14 11.16 -4.57
CA SER A 171 3.33 9.74 -4.88
C SER A 171 4.80 9.31 -4.93
N PRO A 172 5.74 10.08 -5.52
CA PRO A 172 7.16 9.71 -5.54
C PRO A 172 7.80 9.64 -4.14
N TYR A 173 7.24 10.35 -3.18
CA TYR A 173 7.73 10.39 -1.80
C TYR A 173 7.11 9.27 -0.94
N VAL A 174 5.79 9.11 -1.00
CA VAL A 174 5.08 8.16 -0.12
C VAL A 174 5.11 6.73 -0.66
N GLY A 175 5.16 6.56 -1.99
CA GLY A 175 5.06 5.23 -2.61
C GLY A 175 3.76 4.54 -2.20
N GLY A 176 3.84 3.26 -1.84
CA GLY A 176 2.71 2.47 -1.31
C GLY A 176 2.62 2.45 0.23
N LYS A 177 3.30 3.36 0.93
CA LYS A 177 3.37 3.37 2.40
C LYS A 177 2.35 4.30 3.05
N ASP A 178 1.98 3.98 4.28
CA ASP A 178 1.07 4.71 5.16
C ASP A 178 1.70 5.99 5.74
N ILE A 179 2.16 6.90 4.89
CA ILE A 179 2.80 8.17 5.28
C ILE A 179 1.77 9.30 5.20
N ALA A 180 1.46 9.93 6.32
CA ALA A 180 0.69 11.17 6.35
C ALA A 180 1.57 12.34 5.90
N VAL A 181 1.04 13.20 5.00
CA VAL A 181 1.76 14.38 4.51
C VAL A 181 1.01 15.64 4.89
N LEU A 182 1.69 16.54 5.57
CA LEU A 182 1.17 17.86 5.93
C LEU A 182 1.90 18.95 5.12
N HIS A 183 1.12 19.74 4.36
CA HIS A 183 1.68 20.85 3.62
C HIS A 183 2.10 21.99 4.56
N SER A 184 3.35 22.49 4.41
CA SER A 184 3.89 23.56 5.24
C SER A 184 3.27 24.94 4.97
N VAL A 185 2.53 25.09 3.88
CA VAL A 185 1.89 26.32 3.36
C VAL A 185 2.91 27.37 2.95
N THR A 186 3.86 27.69 3.82
CA THR A 186 5.01 28.55 3.50
C THR A 186 6.28 27.72 3.34
N ASP A 187 7.32 28.31 2.79
CA ASP A 187 8.63 27.66 2.87
C ASP A 187 9.07 27.48 4.33
N ILE A 188 9.79 26.39 4.57
CA ILE A 188 10.35 26.09 5.89
C ILE A 188 11.68 26.86 6.01
N MET A 189 11.57 28.16 6.31
CA MET A 189 12.70 29.08 6.42
C MET A 189 12.38 30.12 7.51
N GLY A 190 12.79 29.83 8.73
CA GLY A 190 12.47 30.63 9.90
C GLY A 190 11.04 30.44 10.40
N LEU A 191 10.87 30.64 11.70
CA LEU A 191 9.61 30.37 12.42
C LEU A 191 8.63 31.55 12.29
N ASN A 192 7.96 31.72 11.16
CA ASN A 192 6.87 32.66 10.99
C ASN A 192 5.55 32.15 11.64
N PRO A 193 4.54 33.03 11.88
CA PRO A 193 3.30 32.63 12.58
C PRO A 193 2.53 31.49 11.91
N ILE A 194 2.52 31.41 10.58
CA ILE A 194 1.85 30.35 9.83
C ILE A 194 2.57 29.03 10.02
N LEU A 195 3.89 29.02 9.81
CA LEU A 195 4.70 27.81 9.96
C LEU A 195 4.68 27.29 11.41
N ARG A 196 4.73 28.18 12.42
CA ARG A 196 4.57 27.80 13.82
C ARG A 196 3.26 27.04 14.06
N ARG A 197 2.14 27.49 13.49
CA ARG A 197 0.85 26.82 13.62
C ARG A 197 0.87 25.46 12.96
N VAL A 198 1.41 25.35 11.74
CA VAL A 198 1.52 24.08 11.01
C VAL A 198 2.40 23.08 11.77
N LEU A 199 3.56 23.51 12.25
CA LEU A 199 4.47 22.66 13.03
C LEU A 199 3.88 22.24 14.37
N ALA A 200 3.12 23.13 15.04
CA ALA A 200 2.41 22.76 16.26
C ALA A 200 1.32 21.70 15.99
N ASN A 201 0.56 21.83 14.90
CA ASN A 201 -0.40 20.83 14.50
C ASN A 201 0.29 19.49 14.17
N ALA A 202 1.45 19.53 13.50
CA ALA A 202 2.23 18.34 13.19
C ALA A 202 2.74 17.63 14.47
N ALA A 203 3.23 18.40 15.45
CA ALA A 203 3.66 17.85 16.73
C ALA A 203 2.50 17.19 17.48
N GLY A 204 1.34 17.85 17.58
CA GLY A 204 0.16 17.27 18.20
C GLY A 204 -0.35 16.04 17.46
N ALA A 205 -0.33 16.05 16.11
CA ALA A 205 -0.75 14.92 15.29
C ALA A 205 0.14 13.70 15.51
N ILE A 206 1.47 13.85 15.46
CA ILE A 206 2.38 12.70 15.65
C ILE A 206 2.33 12.15 17.06
N CYS A 207 2.13 12.99 18.08
CA CYS A 207 1.92 12.54 19.45
C CYS A 207 0.66 11.69 19.55
N GLY A 208 -0.49 12.19 19.07
CA GLY A 208 -1.73 11.44 19.08
C GLY A 208 -1.66 10.16 18.25
N MET A 209 -0.99 10.15 17.09
CA MET A 209 -0.76 8.93 16.31
C MET A 209 0.09 7.91 17.09
N ALA A 210 1.08 8.37 17.85
CA ALA A 210 1.95 7.48 18.63
C ALA A 210 1.24 6.90 19.87
N GLU A 211 0.20 7.55 20.37
CA GLU A 211 -0.59 7.11 21.52
C GLU A 211 -1.67 6.10 21.17
N VAL A 212 -2.02 5.96 19.87
CA VAL A 212 -2.98 4.96 19.43
C VAL A 212 -2.40 3.57 19.70
N GLU A 213 -3.03 2.86 20.63
CA GLU A 213 -2.74 1.44 20.83
C GLU A 213 -3.50 0.64 19.77
N GLY A 214 -2.80 -0.24 19.06
CA GLY A 214 -3.45 -1.18 18.18
C GLY A 214 -4.39 -2.07 19.01
N GLU A 215 -5.60 -2.26 18.55
CA GLU A 215 -6.48 -3.25 19.15
C GLU A 215 -5.76 -4.60 19.12
N GLY A 216 -5.51 -5.17 20.30
CA GLY A 216 -4.83 -6.47 20.46
C GLY A 216 -5.72 -7.65 20.06
N GLU A 217 -6.48 -7.50 18.97
CA GLU A 217 -7.27 -8.57 18.42
C GLU A 217 -6.36 -9.70 17.92
N ARG A 218 -6.70 -10.91 18.26
CA ARG A 218 -6.10 -12.12 17.71
C ARG A 218 -6.17 -12.03 16.20
N ARG A 219 -5.02 -11.96 15.55
CA ARG A 219 -4.92 -11.81 14.09
C ARG A 219 -5.56 -13.03 13.42
N ARG A 220 -6.64 -12.83 12.67
CA ARG A 220 -7.19 -13.85 11.79
C ARG A 220 -6.24 -14.07 10.61
N PRO A 221 -6.19 -15.30 10.07
CA PRO A 221 -5.44 -15.55 8.85
C PRO A 221 -5.89 -14.60 7.74
N THR A 222 -4.95 -13.90 7.14
CA THR A 222 -5.19 -12.80 6.21
C THR A 222 -4.85 -13.22 4.78
N VAL A 223 -5.79 -13.06 3.86
CA VAL A 223 -5.62 -13.34 2.43
C VAL A 223 -5.61 -12.03 1.64
N ALA A 224 -4.62 -11.86 0.78
CA ALA A 224 -4.59 -10.77 -0.18
C ALA A 224 -5.26 -11.19 -1.49
N ILE A 225 -6.11 -10.31 -2.06
CA ILE A 225 -6.71 -10.47 -3.38
C ILE A 225 -6.35 -9.26 -4.23
N THR A 226 -5.97 -9.46 -5.48
CA THR A 226 -5.84 -8.36 -6.44
C THR A 226 -7.08 -8.23 -7.30
N ALA A 227 -7.48 -7.00 -7.59
CA ALA A 227 -8.65 -6.67 -8.40
C ALA A 227 -8.35 -5.52 -9.36
N PHE A 228 -9.04 -5.52 -10.49
CA PHE A 228 -9.09 -4.41 -11.43
C PHE A 228 -10.51 -4.26 -11.94
N GLY A 229 -10.89 -3.11 -12.51
CA GLY A 229 -12.28 -2.87 -12.92
C GLY A 229 -12.88 -4.01 -13.77
N VAL A 230 -12.06 -4.62 -14.64
CA VAL A 230 -12.46 -5.69 -15.58
C VAL A 230 -12.45 -7.10 -14.96
N THR A 231 -12.02 -7.26 -13.72
CA THR A 231 -12.00 -8.52 -12.95
C THR A 231 -12.73 -8.40 -11.62
N THR A 232 -13.40 -7.26 -11.38
CA THR A 232 -14.11 -6.97 -10.13
C THR A 232 -15.10 -8.06 -9.73
N PRO A 233 -15.95 -8.63 -10.61
CA PRO A 233 -16.89 -9.68 -10.22
C PRO A 233 -16.21 -10.91 -9.60
N ALA A 234 -15.08 -11.35 -10.18
CA ALA A 234 -14.30 -12.47 -9.64
C ALA A 234 -13.73 -12.14 -8.25
N ALA A 235 -13.18 -10.92 -8.08
CA ALA A 235 -12.58 -10.49 -6.83
C ALA A 235 -13.62 -10.35 -5.70
N GLU A 236 -14.79 -9.75 -5.99
CA GLU A 236 -15.88 -9.63 -5.02
C GLU A 236 -16.40 -10.99 -4.58
N ARG A 237 -16.67 -11.90 -5.54
CA ARG A 237 -17.12 -13.25 -5.23
C ARG A 237 -16.09 -13.99 -4.37
N SER A 238 -14.82 -13.92 -4.73
CA SER A 238 -13.72 -14.57 -3.98
C SER A 238 -13.60 -14.02 -2.56
N ARG A 239 -13.67 -12.69 -2.40
CA ARG A 239 -13.69 -12.03 -1.07
C ARG A 239 -14.82 -12.57 -0.21
N ASP A 240 -16.05 -12.58 -0.73
CA ASP A 240 -17.23 -13.00 0.04
C ASP A 240 -17.12 -14.47 0.47
N LEU A 241 -16.58 -15.32 -0.39
CA LEU A 241 -16.32 -16.73 -0.08
C LEU A 241 -15.27 -16.91 1.01
N LEU A 242 -14.18 -16.14 1.00
CA LEU A 242 -13.12 -16.20 1.99
C LEU A 242 -13.56 -15.63 3.35
N VAL A 243 -14.27 -14.49 3.33
CA VAL A 243 -14.85 -13.89 4.54
C VAL A 243 -15.85 -14.85 5.21
N ALA A 244 -16.73 -15.49 4.42
CA ALA A 244 -17.66 -16.51 4.94
C ALA A 244 -16.94 -17.72 5.57
N ARG A 245 -15.66 -17.93 5.24
CA ARG A 245 -14.82 -18.99 5.83
C ARG A 245 -13.93 -18.50 6.96
N GLY A 246 -14.10 -17.25 7.42
CA GLY A 246 -13.43 -16.68 8.60
C GLY A 246 -12.05 -16.08 8.35
N TYR A 247 -11.67 -15.87 7.08
CA TYR A 247 -10.45 -15.16 6.73
C TYR A 247 -10.65 -13.65 6.78
N GLU A 248 -9.62 -12.92 7.16
CA GLU A 248 -9.49 -11.49 6.87
C GLU A 248 -9.06 -11.32 5.41
N VAL A 249 -9.68 -10.41 4.67
CA VAL A 249 -9.40 -10.24 3.25
C VAL A 249 -8.98 -8.82 2.93
N LEU A 250 -7.78 -8.67 2.38
CA LEU A 250 -7.23 -7.42 1.88
C LEU A 250 -7.36 -7.38 0.36
N VAL A 251 -8.10 -6.41 -0.17
CA VAL A 251 -8.25 -6.26 -1.63
C VAL A 251 -7.36 -5.13 -2.12
N PHE A 252 -6.48 -5.43 -3.07
CA PHE A 252 -5.55 -4.49 -3.69
C PHE A 252 -5.97 -4.18 -5.12
N HIS A 253 -6.06 -2.90 -5.45
CA HIS A 253 -6.31 -2.49 -6.83
C HIS A 253 -5.01 -2.61 -7.65
N ALA A 254 -5.00 -3.50 -8.66
CA ALA A 254 -3.83 -3.80 -9.50
C ALA A 254 -3.52 -2.64 -10.47
N ASN A 255 -3.10 -1.50 -9.91
CA ASN A 255 -2.82 -0.25 -10.63
C ASN A 255 -1.38 0.25 -10.42
N GLY A 256 -0.45 -0.64 -10.16
CA GLY A 256 0.94 -0.35 -9.85
C GLY A 256 1.17 -0.02 -8.37
N THR A 257 0.36 0.84 -7.79
CA THR A 257 0.46 1.18 -6.36
C THR A 257 -0.04 0.03 -5.48
N GLY A 258 -1.17 -0.58 -5.84
CA GLY A 258 -1.76 -1.67 -5.07
C GLY A 258 -0.91 -2.94 -5.11
N GLY A 259 -0.38 -3.31 -6.28
CA GLY A 259 0.54 -4.45 -6.38
C GLY A 259 1.79 -4.26 -5.54
N ARG A 260 2.40 -3.07 -5.57
CA ARG A 260 3.55 -2.75 -4.68
C ARG A 260 3.18 -2.82 -3.20
N ALA A 261 2.01 -2.31 -2.82
CA ALA A 261 1.56 -2.36 -1.43
C ALA A 261 1.35 -3.81 -0.96
N MET A 262 0.79 -4.67 -1.80
CA MET A 262 0.64 -6.09 -1.51
C MET A 262 2.01 -6.78 -1.32
N GLU A 263 2.96 -6.58 -2.24
CA GLU A 263 4.32 -7.10 -2.11
C GLU A 263 4.99 -6.64 -0.80
N ASP A 264 4.83 -5.35 -0.44
CA ASP A 264 5.36 -4.78 0.80
C ASP A 264 4.75 -5.40 2.06
N LEU A 265 3.44 -5.71 2.07
CA LEU A 265 2.79 -6.37 3.21
C LEU A 265 3.17 -7.84 3.32
N LEU A 266 3.38 -8.52 2.20
CA LEU A 266 3.97 -9.87 2.18
C LEU A 266 5.35 -9.89 2.81
N GLU A 267 6.23 -8.94 2.45
CA GLU A 267 7.57 -8.80 3.04
C GLU A 267 7.55 -8.61 4.57
N GLN A 268 6.49 -8.01 5.08
CA GLN A 268 6.30 -7.78 6.52
C GLN A 268 5.61 -8.94 7.23
N GLY A 269 5.26 -10.03 6.52
CA GLY A 269 4.58 -11.19 7.10
C GLY A 269 3.15 -10.88 7.57
N LEU A 270 2.49 -9.91 6.95
CA LEU A 270 1.12 -9.50 7.27
C LEU A 270 0.05 -10.20 6.42
N VAL A 271 0.45 -11.04 5.48
CA VAL A 271 -0.40 -11.79 4.56
C VAL A 271 -0.03 -13.26 4.63
N ASP A 272 -1.01 -14.13 4.86
CA ASP A 272 -0.82 -15.57 5.04
C ASP A 272 -1.14 -16.37 3.78
N GLY A 273 -1.83 -15.76 2.79
CA GLY A 273 -2.13 -16.37 1.50
C GLY A 273 -2.47 -15.34 0.44
N VAL A 274 -2.28 -15.69 -0.82
CA VAL A 274 -2.51 -14.78 -1.96
C VAL A 274 -3.42 -15.42 -2.99
N LEU A 275 -4.48 -14.70 -3.37
CA LEU A 275 -5.26 -14.93 -4.57
C LEU A 275 -5.01 -13.79 -5.55
N ASP A 276 -3.99 -13.93 -6.39
CA ASP A 276 -3.59 -12.90 -7.34
C ASP A 276 -4.41 -13.04 -8.63
N LEU A 277 -5.65 -12.56 -8.59
CA LEU A 277 -6.59 -12.65 -9.70
C LEU A 277 -6.23 -11.75 -10.88
N THR A 278 -5.47 -10.66 -10.60
CA THR A 278 -5.23 -9.61 -11.60
C THR A 278 -3.76 -9.24 -11.64
N THR A 279 -3.12 -9.59 -12.74
CA THR A 279 -1.68 -9.41 -12.95
C THR A 279 -1.36 -8.40 -14.06
N THR A 280 -2.32 -7.54 -14.45
CA THR A 280 -2.21 -6.54 -15.53
C THR A 280 -0.98 -5.64 -15.41
N GLU A 281 -0.48 -5.42 -14.19
CA GLU A 281 0.72 -4.64 -13.90
C GLU A 281 1.98 -5.17 -14.60
N LEU A 282 2.02 -6.48 -14.95
CA LEU A 282 3.10 -7.06 -15.76
C LEU A 282 3.04 -6.60 -17.21
N ALA A 283 1.83 -6.43 -17.77
CA ALA A 283 1.67 -5.92 -19.12
C ALA A 283 2.11 -4.46 -19.23
N ASP A 284 1.79 -3.67 -18.19
CA ASP A 284 2.28 -2.29 -18.08
C ASP A 284 3.81 -2.23 -17.92
N GLU A 285 4.42 -3.13 -17.14
CA GLU A 285 5.88 -3.22 -17.01
C GLU A 285 6.54 -3.57 -18.34
N LEU A 286 6.01 -4.54 -19.08
CA LEU A 286 6.55 -4.97 -20.37
C LEU A 286 6.44 -3.87 -21.44
N CYS A 287 5.31 -3.21 -21.52
CA CYS A 287 4.99 -2.28 -22.59
C CYS A 287 5.21 -0.81 -22.22
N GLY A 288 5.58 -0.49 -20.99
CA GLY A 288 5.75 0.89 -20.53
C GLY A 288 4.42 1.60 -20.31
N GLY A 289 3.41 0.87 -19.86
CA GLY A 289 2.15 1.43 -19.40
C GLY A 289 2.29 2.18 -18.08
N THR A 290 1.24 2.86 -17.68
CA THR A 290 1.28 3.80 -16.54
C THR A 290 1.01 3.13 -15.18
N GLN A 291 0.63 1.85 -15.18
CA GLN A 291 0.23 1.13 -13.97
C GLN A 291 1.17 -0.03 -13.62
N SER A 292 2.46 0.07 -13.98
CA SER A 292 3.47 -0.89 -13.59
C SER A 292 3.69 -0.90 -12.07
N ALA A 293 3.74 -2.09 -11.48
CA ALA A 293 4.19 -2.31 -10.11
C ALA A 293 5.72 -2.52 -10.03
N GLY A 294 6.41 -2.48 -11.16
CA GLY A 294 7.83 -2.73 -11.28
C GLY A 294 8.18 -4.20 -11.51
N PRO A 295 9.48 -4.49 -11.80
CA PRO A 295 9.91 -5.80 -12.24
C PRO A 295 9.80 -6.90 -11.16
N ARG A 296 9.73 -6.52 -9.88
CA ARG A 296 9.61 -7.46 -8.76
C ARG A 296 8.19 -7.92 -8.43
N ARG A 297 7.19 -7.48 -9.19
CA ARG A 297 5.79 -7.95 -9.04
C ARG A 297 5.72 -9.49 -9.15
N LEU A 298 4.96 -10.15 -8.27
CA LEU A 298 4.84 -11.61 -8.08
C LEU A 298 6.06 -12.31 -7.44
N GLU A 299 6.99 -11.59 -6.84
CA GLU A 299 8.19 -12.21 -6.28
C GLU A 299 8.13 -12.41 -4.75
N ALA A 300 7.43 -11.57 -4.00
CA ALA A 300 7.44 -11.67 -2.54
C ALA A 300 6.79 -12.97 -2.04
N ALA A 301 5.58 -13.30 -2.49
CA ALA A 301 4.91 -14.54 -2.12
C ALA A 301 5.75 -15.78 -2.49
N ALA A 302 6.29 -15.80 -3.70
CA ALA A 302 7.13 -16.89 -4.19
C ALA A 302 8.38 -17.07 -3.31
N ARG A 303 9.10 -16.00 -3.03
CA ARG A 303 10.34 -16.02 -2.25
C ARG A 303 10.13 -16.34 -0.77
N LEU A 304 9.02 -15.87 -0.19
CA LEU A 304 8.69 -16.09 1.23
C LEU A 304 7.99 -17.42 1.46
N GLY A 305 7.57 -18.11 0.40
CA GLY A 305 6.88 -19.40 0.51
C GLY A 305 5.41 -19.25 0.94
N VAL A 306 4.80 -18.09 0.75
CA VAL A 306 3.39 -17.85 1.03
C VAL A 306 2.53 -18.61 0.02
N PRO A 307 1.52 -19.40 0.47
CA PRO A 307 0.59 -20.10 -0.42
C PRO A 307 -0.09 -19.13 -1.40
N GLN A 308 -0.09 -19.46 -2.71
CA GLN A 308 -0.63 -18.55 -3.71
C GLN A 308 -1.34 -19.25 -4.85
N VAL A 309 -2.45 -18.68 -5.29
CA VAL A 309 -3.11 -18.95 -6.57
C VAL A 309 -2.97 -17.70 -7.43
N VAL A 310 -2.40 -17.85 -8.62
CA VAL A 310 -2.13 -16.75 -9.54
C VAL A 310 -2.89 -16.96 -10.85
N VAL A 311 -3.59 -15.93 -11.29
CA VAL A 311 -4.41 -15.91 -12.50
C VAL A 311 -3.88 -14.82 -13.45
N PRO A 312 -3.81 -15.08 -14.78
CA PRO A 312 -3.37 -14.08 -15.76
C PRO A 312 -4.43 -12.99 -16.05
N GLY A 313 -5.18 -12.59 -15.01
CA GLY A 313 -6.28 -11.65 -15.20
C GLY A 313 -5.82 -10.29 -15.72
N ALA A 314 -6.52 -9.79 -16.74
CA ALA A 314 -6.29 -8.51 -17.40
C ALA A 314 -4.88 -8.34 -18.01
N LEU A 315 -4.19 -9.43 -18.40
CA LEU A 315 -2.96 -9.37 -19.22
C LEU A 315 -3.24 -9.07 -20.69
N ASP A 316 -4.51 -9.09 -21.11
CA ASP A 316 -4.98 -8.66 -22.41
C ASP A 316 -4.83 -7.17 -22.67
N MET A 317 -4.48 -6.37 -21.64
CA MET A 317 -4.41 -4.91 -21.77
C MET A 317 -3.19 -4.27 -21.13
N VAL A 318 -2.79 -3.14 -21.72
CA VAL A 318 -1.81 -2.16 -21.18
C VAL A 318 -2.55 -0.85 -20.93
N ASN A 319 -2.28 -0.21 -19.80
CA ASN A 319 -3.00 0.96 -19.34
C ASN A 319 -2.23 2.25 -19.59
N PHE A 320 -2.89 3.26 -20.19
CA PHE A 320 -2.36 4.60 -20.36
C PHE A 320 -3.37 5.63 -19.84
N PHE A 321 -2.92 6.60 -19.05
CA PHE A 321 -3.81 7.62 -18.46
C PHE A 321 -4.40 8.60 -19.47
N ARG A 322 -3.73 8.81 -20.60
CA ARG A 322 -4.18 9.72 -21.65
C ARG A 322 -3.75 9.21 -23.02
N PRO A 323 -4.50 9.50 -24.09
CA PRO A 323 -4.07 9.15 -25.45
C PRO A 323 -2.67 9.68 -25.77
N GLU A 324 -2.33 10.87 -25.26
CA GLU A 324 -1.05 11.54 -25.49
C GLU A 324 0.12 10.87 -24.74
N ALA A 325 -0.17 10.04 -23.76
CA ALA A 325 0.83 9.26 -23.02
C ALA A 325 1.20 7.95 -23.72
N VAL A 326 0.47 7.58 -24.80
CA VAL A 326 0.77 6.38 -25.57
C VAL A 326 2.05 6.63 -26.40
N PRO A 327 3.10 5.79 -26.24
CA PRO A 327 4.32 5.92 -27.03
C PRO A 327 4.08 5.78 -28.54
N GLU A 328 4.78 6.58 -29.36
CA GLU A 328 4.66 6.57 -30.83
C GLU A 328 4.85 5.18 -31.47
N ARG A 329 5.66 4.32 -30.84
CA ARG A 329 5.89 2.94 -31.30
C ARG A 329 4.62 2.09 -31.34
N TYR A 330 3.55 2.52 -30.69
CA TYR A 330 2.26 1.83 -30.67
C TYR A 330 1.22 2.40 -31.63
N VAL A 331 1.59 3.31 -32.52
CA VAL A 331 0.69 3.81 -33.56
C VAL A 331 0.18 2.63 -34.43
N GLY A 332 -1.13 2.57 -34.63
CA GLY A 332 -1.78 1.49 -35.37
C GLY A 332 -2.16 0.25 -34.56
N ARG A 333 -1.88 0.24 -33.25
CA ARG A 333 -2.34 -0.84 -32.35
C ARG A 333 -3.85 -0.70 -32.04
N GLN A 334 -4.43 -1.76 -31.53
CA GLN A 334 -5.81 -1.77 -31.07
C GLN A 334 -5.93 -1.08 -29.70
N PHE A 335 -6.78 -0.06 -29.66
CA PHE A 335 -7.05 0.71 -28.46
C PHE A 335 -8.53 0.70 -28.09
N TYR A 336 -8.81 0.74 -26.82
CA TYR A 336 -10.14 0.95 -26.27
C TYR A 336 -10.12 2.16 -25.32
N ARG A 337 -11.01 3.13 -25.57
CA ARG A 337 -11.14 4.32 -24.71
C ARG A 337 -12.07 3.98 -23.55
N HIS A 338 -11.47 3.58 -22.42
CA HIS A 338 -12.21 3.20 -21.22
C HIS A 338 -12.90 4.40 -20.54
N SER A 339 -12.23 5.57 -20.52
CA SER A 339 -12.74 6.81 -19.95
C SER A 339 -12.10 8.03 -20.64
N PRO A 340 -12.54 9.27 -20.35
CA PRO A 340 -11.85 10.47 -20.86
C PRO A 340 -10.36 10.53 -20.51
N SER A 341 -9.96 9.90 -19.41
CA SER A 341 -8.60 9.92 -18.86
C SER A 341 -7.87 8.57 -18.92
N ALA A 342 -8.45 7.52 -19.54
CA ALA A 342 -7.84 6.21 -19.59
C ALA A 342 -8.05 5.54 -20.96
N VAL A 343 -6.95 5.11 -21.55
CA VAL A 343 -6.90 4.36 -22.79
C VAL A 343 -6.22 3.03 -22.52
N LEU A 344 -6.83 1.96 -23.00
CA LEU A 344 -6.31 0.60 -22.92
C LEU A 344 -5.81 0.17 -24.31
N MET A 345 -4.67 -0.50 -24.35
CA MET A 345 -4.10 -1.09 -25.57
C MET A 345 -4.11 -2.59 -25.45
N ARG A 346 -4.67 -3.31 -26.44
CA ARG A 346 -4.63 -4.78 -26.48
C ARG A 346 -3.19 -5.27 -26.61
N THR A 347 -2.80 -6.22 -25.78
CA THR A 347 -1.54 -6.95 -25.91
C THR A 347 -1.58 -7.90 -27.11
N THR A 348 -0.48 -8.05 -27.83
CA THR A 348 -0.33 -8.98 -28.95
C THR A 348 -0.01 -10.40 -28.49
N ALA A 349 -0.18 -11.38 -29.38
CA ALA A 349 0.27 -12.75 -29.13
C ALA A 349 1.75 -12.84 -28.73
N ALA A 350 2.62 -12.02 -29.36
CA ALA A 350 4.04 -11.99 -29.03
C ALA A 350 4.31 -11.43 -27.62
N GLU A 351 3.60 -10.37 -27.22
CA GLU A 351 3.67 -9.80 -25.86
C GLU A 351 3.10 -10.79 -24.83
N ASN A 352 1.98 -11.44 -25.15
CA ASN A 352 1.36 -12.46 -24.32
C ASN A 352 2.26 -13.69 -24.12
N ALA A 353 3.01 -14.10 -25.12
CA ALA A 353 4.03 -15.15 -24.95
C ALA A 353 5.15 -14.75 -23.97
N VAL A 354 5.54 -13.47 -23.95
CA VAL A 354 6.50 -12.95 -22.97
C VAL A 354 5.88 -12.89 -21.57
N LEU A 355 4.66 -12.38 -21.46
CA LEU A 355 3.92 -12.27 -20.19
C LEU A 355 3.66 -13.64 -19.57
N GLY A 356 3.24 -14.62 -20.38
CA GLY A 356 3.04 -16.00 -19.94
C GLY A 356 4.32 -16.64 -19.41
N ARG A 357 5.46 -16.40 -20.08
CA ARG A 357 6.75 -16.86 -19.59
C ARG A 357 7.13 -16.20 -18.25
N TRP A 358 6.99 -14.87 -18.13
CA TRP A 358 7.26 -14.17 -16.87
C TRP A 358 6.38 -14.69 -15.72
N LEU A 359 5.11 -14.89 -16.00
CA LEU A 359 4.16 -15.43 -15.03
C LEU A 359 4.57 -16.83 -14.56
N GLY A 360 4.87 -17.72 -15.53
CA GLY A 360 5.32 -19.08 -15.27
C GLY A 360 6.62 -19.12 -14.47
N GLU A 361 7.65 -18.38 -14.90
CA GLU A 361 8.96 -18.35 -14.24
C GLU A 361 8.86 -17.82 -12.81
N LYS A 362 8.13 -16.70 -12.59
CA LYS A 362 7.99 -16.09 -11.25
C LYS A 362 7.24 -16.99 -10.29
N VAL A 363 6.14 -17.59 -10.72
CA VAL A 363 5.35 -18.51 -9.87
C VAL A 363 6.06 -19.84 -9.73
N GLY A 364 6.72 -20.34 -10.79
CA GLY A 364 7.52 -21.56 -10.76
C GLY A 364 8.72 -21.50 -9.81
N ALA A 365 9.21 -20.31 -9.46
CA ALA A 365 10.26 -20.10 -8.48
C ALA A 365 9.77 -20.12 -7.02
N SER A 366 8.48 -20.43 -6.78
CA SER A 366 7.89 -20.43 -5.43
C SER A 366 8.54 -21.45 -4.50
N ARG A 367 8.86 -20.99 -3.29
CA ARG A 367 9.37 -21.84 -2.21
C ARG A 367 8.25 -22.55 -1.44
N GLY A 368 7.02 -22.09 -1.58
CA GLY A 368 5.81 -22.65 -0.99
C GLY A 368 4.82 -23.14 -2.02
N PRO A 369 3.63 -23.60 -1.59
CA PRO A 369 2.62 -24.12 -2.50
C PRO A 369 2.08 -23.01 -3.42
N ALA A 370 2.09 -23.27 -4.74
CA ALA A 370 1.68 -22.31 -5.76
C ALA A 370 0.93 -23.00 -6.91
N VAL A 371 -0.13 -22.34 -7.38
CA VAL A 371 -0.94 -22.78 -8.52
C VAL A 371 -1.12 -21.61 -9.48
N LEU A 372 -0.90 -21.89 -10.76
CA LEU A 372 -1.31 -21.04 -11.89
C LEU A 372 -2.68 -21.52 -12.37
N LEU A 373 -3.70 -20.67 -12.28
CA LEU A 373 -5.07 -21.02 -12.67
C LEU A 373 -5.48 -20.24 -13.92
N LEU A 374 -5.76 -20.95 -15.01
CA LEU A 374 -6.02 -20.37 -16.33
C LEU A 374 -7.52 -20.40 -16.67
N PRO A 375 -8.17 -19.22 -16.89
CA PRO A 375 -9.54 -19.14 -17.38
C PRO A 375 -9.58 -19.20 -18.91
N LEU A 376 -9.93 -20.35 -19.48
CA LEU A 376 -9.79 -20.60 -20.92
C LEU A 376 -10.79 -19.85 -21.81
N ARG A 377 -11.81 -19.17 -21.22
CA ARG A 377 -12.83 -18.41 -21.95
C ARG A 377 -12.67 -16.89 -21.88
N GLY A 378 -11.51 -16.42 -21.43
CA GLY A 378 -11.18 -14.99 -21.36
C GLY A 378 -10.73 -14.54 -19.98
N ILE A 379 -9.79 -13.60 -19.99
CA ILE A 379 -9.03 -13.15 -18.82
C ILE A 379 -9.47 -11.78 -18.28
N SER A 380 -10.42 -11.13 -18.95
CA SER A 380 -10.99 -9.84 -18.52
C SER A 380 -12.40 -9.65 -19.08
N ALA A 381 -13.13 -8.65 -18.55
CA ALA A 381 -14.45 -8.28 -19.08
C ALA A 381 -14.43 -7.83 -20.56
N TYR A 382 -13.26 -7.51 -21.11
CA TYR A 382 -13.12 -7.10 -22.51
C TYR A 382 -12.58 -8.24 -23.39
N ASP A 383 -12.28 -9.38 -22.80
CA ASP A 383 -11.68 -10.53 -23.47
C ASP A 383 -12.63 -11.73 -23.47
N HIS A 384 -13.75 -11.60 -24.18
CA HIS A 384 -14.65 -12.71 -24.52
C HIS A 384 -15.35 -12.40 -25.85
N GLN A 385 -16.00 -13.41 -26.43
CA GLN A 385 -16.62 -13.28 -27.74
C GLN A 385 -17.60 -12.09 -27.82
N GLY A 386 -17.33 -11.16 -28.73
CA GLY A 386 -18.11 -9.94 -28.94
C GLY A 386 -17.53 -8.72 -28.28
N GLU A 387 -16.55 -8.85 -27.41
CA GLU A 387 -15.90 -7.74 -26.72
C GLU A 387 -14.63 -7.26 -27.45
N PRO A 388 -14.18 -6.01 -27.16
CA PRO A 388 -13.16 -5.34 -27.99
C PRO A 388 -11.79 -6.00 -27.96
N PHE A 389 -11.43 -6.74 -26.91
CA PHE A 389 -10.11 -7.36 -26.78
C PHE A 389 -10.10 -8.87 -26.99
N TYR A 390 -11.23 -9.44 -27.45
CA TYR A 390 -11.30 -10.87 -27.74
C TYR A 390 -10.30 -11.28 -28.82
N ASP A 391 -9.28 -12.04 -28.45
CA ASP A 391 -8.24 -12.59 -29.33
C ASP A 391 -7.76 -13.95 -28.84
N PRO A 392 -8.43 -15.05 -29.24
CA PRO A 392 -8.07 -16.40 -28.79
C PRO A 392 -6.66 -16.83 -29.17
N GLN A 393 -6.03 -16.22 -30.22
CA GLN A 393 -4.64 -16.54 -30.57
C GLN A 393 -3.67 -15.93 -29.58
N ALA A 394 -3.96 -14.70 -29.13
CA ALA A 394 -3.15 -14.05 -28.11
C ALA A 394 -3.28 -14.76 -26.75
N ASP A 395 -4.48 -15.22 -26.41
CA ASP A 395 -4.73 -15.98 -25.18
C ASP A 395 -4.04 -17.34 -25.18
N GLU A 396 -4.10 -18.08 -26.29
CA GLU A 396 -3.38 -19.34 -26.41
C GLU A 396 -1.85 -19.15 -26.35
N ALA A 397 -1.34 -18.06 -26.92
CA ALA A 397 0.08 -17.71 -26.79
C ALA A 397 0.47 -17.44 -25.33
N LEU A 398 -0.40 -16.79 -24.55
CA LEU A 398 -0.24 -16.57 -23.10
C LEU A 398 -0.23 -17.90 -22.34
N PHE A 399 -1.30 -18.69 -22.50
CA PHE A 399 -1.48 -19.96 -21.77
C PHE A 399 -0.41 -20.99 -22.14
N GLY A 400 -0.06 -21.09 -23.42
CA GLY A 400 1.01 -21.97 -23.91
C GLY A 400 2.36 -21.60 -23.28
N ALA A 401 2.67 -20.31 -23.17
CA ALA A 401 3.90 -19.84 -22.53
C ALA A 401 3.90 -20.08 -21.01
N VAL A 402 2.76 -19.91 -20.33
CA VAL A 402 2.61 -20.25 -18.91
C VAL A 402 2.90 -21.74 -18.69
N ARG A 403 2.26 -22.64 -19.45
CA ARG A 403 2.46 -24.09 -19.34
C ARG A 403 3.94 -24.48 -19.52
N ALA A 404 4.61 -23.84 -20.48
CA ALA A 404 6.01 -24.13 -20.79
C ALA A 404 6.99 -23.63 -19.72
N ALA A 405 6.66 -22.54 -19.00
CA ALA A 405 7.55 -21.85 -18.07
C ALA A 405 7.23 -22.11 -16.59
N ALA A 406 6.12 -22.74 -16.25
CA ALA A 406 5.65 -22.92 -14.87
C ALA A 406 6.58 -23.79 -13.98
N GLY A 407 7.51 -24.55 -14.57
CA GLY A 407 8.44 -25.39 -13.82
C GLY A 407 7.71 -26.35 -12.87
N PRO A 408 7.99 -26.33 -11.56
CA PRO A 408 7.36 -27.21 -10.59
C PRO A 408 5.97 -26.73 -10.12
N ALA A 409 5.54 -25.50 -10.48
CA ALA A 409 4.23 -25.01 -10.09
C ALA A 409 3.13 -25.77 -10.84
N LEU A 410 2.03 -26.07 -10.15
CA LEU A 410 0.85 -26.70 -10.74
C LEU A 410 0.16 -25.69 -11.66
N VAL A 411 -0.17 -26.12 -12.88
CA VAL A 411 -1.02 -25.37 -13.82
C VAL A 411 -2.38 -26.06 -13.87
N GLU A 412 -3.40 -25.34 -13.44
CA GLU A 412 -4.79 -25.75 -13.47
C GLU A 412 -5.56 -24.94 -14.51
N GLU A 413 -6.43 -25.58 -15.26
CA GLU A 413 -7.21 -24.97 -16.32
C GLU A 413 -8.70 -25.12 -16.05
N ARG A 414 -9.45 -24.06 -16.34
CA ARG A 414 -10.92 -24.09 -16.27
C ARG A 414 -11.50 -23.59 -17.57
N ASP A 415 -12.40 -24.37 -18.16
CA ASP A 415 -13.17 -23.94 -19.33
C ASP A 415 -14.29 -22.97 -18.92
N LEU A 416 -13.86 -21.85 -18.32
CA LEU A 416 -14.66 -20.78 -17.74
C LEU A 416 -14.03 -19.43 -18.08
N HIS A 417 -14.85 -18.39 -18.08
CA HIS A 417 -14.37 -17.00 -18.10
C HIS A 417 -13.96 -16.56 -16.69
N ILE A 418 -12.98 -15.67 -16.57
CA ILE A 418 -12.47 -15.21 -15.27
C ILE A 418 -13.57 -14.69 -14.34
N ASN A 419 -14.59 -14.01 -14.88
CA ASN A 419 -15.70 -13.44 -14.12
C ASN A 419 -16.87 -14.40 -13.90
N ASP A 420 -16.78 -15.67 -14.33
CA ASP A 420 -17.78 -16.65 -13.99
C ASP A 420 -17.74 -16.96 -12.49
N PRO A 421 -18.87 -16.99 -11.77
CA PRO A 421 -18.89 -17.31 -10.35
C PRO A 421 -18.21 -18.64 -10.01
N ALA A 422 -18.35 -19.64 -10.86
CA ALA A 422 -17.72 -20.94 -10.71
C ALA A 422 -16.18 -20.87 -10.82
N PHE A 423 -15.62 -19.90 -11.56
CA PHE A 423 -14.17 -19.67 -11.62
C PHE A 423 -13.65 -19.12 -10.28
N ALA A 424 -14.33 -18.14 -9.71
CA ALA A 424 -13.99 -17.61 -8.41
C ALA A 424 -14.08 -18.69 -7.29
N GLU A 425 -15.09 -19.56 -7.37
CA GLU A 425 -15.24 -20.70 -6.45
C GLU A 425 -14.06 -21.66 -6.56
N ALA A 426 -13.69 -22.05 -7.78
CA ALA A 426 -12.53 -22.92 -8.02
C ALA A 426 -11.20 -22.28 -7.53
N ALA A 427 -11.01 -20.97 -7.77
CA ALA A 427 -9.83 -20.24 -7.32
C ALA A 427 -9.70 -20.22 -5.79
N VAL A 428 -10.82 -19.98 -5.10
CA VAL A 428 -10.87 -19.99 -3.63
C VAL A 428 -10.64 -21.40 -3.08
N GLU A 429 -11.26 -22.42 -3.66
CA GLU A 429 -11.06 -23.80 -3.21
C GLU A 429 -9.60 -24.23 -3.34
N LEU A 430 -8.95 -23.92 -4.46
CA LEU A 430 -7.52 -24.18 -4.63
C LEU A 430 -6.70 -23.47 -3.55
N LEU A 431 -6.93 -22.18 -3.32
CA LEU A 431 -6.20 -21.44 -2.30
C LEU A 431 -6.40 -22.05 -0.89
N LEU A 432 -7.63 -22.44 -0.55
CA LEU A 432 -7.91 -23.06 0.74
C LEU A 432 -7.14 -24.39 0.91
N CYS A 433 -7.06 -25.22 -0.12
CA CYS A 433 -6.24 -26.44 -0.10
C CYS A 433 -4.76 -26.11 0.14
N LEU A 434 -4.22 -25.04 -0.48
CA LEU A 434 -2.84 -24.63 -0.28
C LEU A 434 -2.58 -24.09 1.13
N LEU A 435 -3.51 -23.32 1.68
CA LEU A 435 -3.45 -22.77 3.03
C LEU A 435 -3.48 -23.91 4.08
N ASP A 436 -4.39 -24.86 3.92
CA ASP A 436 -4.50 -26.02 4.80
C ASP A 436 -3.20 -26.87 4.74
N ALA A 437 -2.64 -27.10 3.56
CA ALA A 437 -1.37 -27.80 3.37
C ALA A 437 -0.18 -27.07 3.99
N ALA A 438 -0.22 -25.76 4.05
CA ALA A 438 0.81 -24.91 4.67
C ALA A 438 0.62 -24.74 6.19
N GLY A 439 -0.43 -25.33 6.78
CA GLY A 439 -0.72 -25.23 8.22
C GLY A 439 -1.23 -23.86 8.65
N VAL A 440 -1.76 -23.07 7.74
CA VAL A 440 -2.44 -21.80 8.06
C VAL A 440 -3.80 -22.13 8.68
N THR A 441 -3.80 -22.28 10.01
CA THR A 441 -4.98 -22.74 10.76
C THR A 441 -6.00 -21.62 10.98
N ARG A 442 -7.26 -21.92 10.71
CA ARG A 442 -8.42 -21.15 11.18
C ARG A 442 -8.72 -21.51 12.62
N GLU A 443 -8.82 -20.54 13.51
CA GLU A 443 -9.60 -20.79 14.71
C GLU A 443 -11.08 -20.81 14.32
N VAL A 444 -11.64 -22.00 14.23
CA VAL A 444 -13.10 -22.15 14.17
C VAL A 444 -13.61 -21.63 15.51
N SER A 445 -14.21 -20.43 15.51
CA SER A 445 -15.02 -20.01 16.65
C SER A 445 -16.13 -21.05 16.77
N SER A 446 -15.99 -21.97 17.73
CA SER A 446 -17.09 -22.80 18.21
C SER A 446 -18.11 -21.82 18.80
N GLY A 447 -19.04 -21.37 17.93
CA GLY A 447 -20.20 -20.64 18.38
C GLY A 447 -21.00 -21.54 19.32
N ASN A 448 -21.09 -21.08 20.55
CA ASN A 448 -22.13 -21.47 21.49
C ASN A 448 -23.23 -20.41 21.43
#